data_19185213aba9a94f9a4d000865951202
#
_entry.id   19185213aba9a94f9a4d000865951202
#
_cell.length_a   1.000
_cell.length_b   1.000
_cell.length_c   1.000
_cell.angle_alpha   90.00
_cell.angle_beta   90.00
_cell.angle_gamma   90.00
#
_symmetry.space_group_name_H-M   'P 1'
#
loop_
_entity.id
_entity.type
_entity.pdbx_description
1 polymer ?
#
loop_
_entity_poly.entity_id
_entity_poly.type
_entity_poly.pdbx_seq_one_letter_code
_entity_poly.pdbx_strand_id
1 'polypeptide(L)'
;NDWNQANSLRLQDCIECGLCDRVCPSEINLSARFTQAKRIAGELSAVEAEKQRIKARYQRHQERLIAVQNEAEDRRAKRLATRLAQRSVQGSAQQATQDPSADR
;
A
#
# COMPACT_ATOMS: atom_id res chain seq x y z
N ASN A 1 -14.47 22.05 -5.98
CA ASN A 1 -13.49 22.26 -7.06
C ASN A 1 -14.06 21.72 -8.35
N ASP A 2 -14.31 22.62 -9.30
CA ASP A 2 -15.05 22.38 -10.55
C ASP A 2 -14.31 21.45 -11.56
N TRP A 3 -13.09 21.01 -11.24
CA TRP A 3 -12.29 20.12 -12.11
C TRP A 3 -12.88 18.73 -12.29
N ASN A 4 -13.49 18.18 -11.24
CA ASN A 4 -14.17 16.89 -11.35
C ASN A 4 -15.40 17.01 -12.24
N GLN A 5 -16.08 18.14 -12.19
CA GLN A 5 -17.22 18.45 -13.05
C GLN A 5 -16.78 18.66 -14.51
N ALA A 6 -15.69 19.39 -14.73
CA ALA A 6 -15.12 19.56 -16.07
C ALA A 6 -14.70 18.22 -16.69
N ASN A 7 -14.16 17.30 -15.89
CA ASN A 7 -13.78 15.97 -16.36
C ASN A 7 -15.02 15.09 -16.63
N SER A 8 -16.09 15.22 -15.84
CA SER A 8 -17.36 14.52 -16.08
C SER A 8 -18.06 14.98 -17.37
N LEU A 9 -17.82 16.22 -17.79
CA LEU A 9 -18.28 16.80 -19.03
C LEU A 9 -17.37 16.46 -20.24
N ARG A 10 -16.42 15.54 -20.06
CA ARG A 10 -15.53 15.08 -21.13
C ARG A 10 -14.71 16.19 -21.79
N LEU A 11 -14.26 17.16 -21.00
CA LEU A 11 -13.41 18.24 -21.49
C LEU A 11 -12.17 17.72 -22.23
N GLN A 12 -11.65 16.57 -21.81
CA GLN A 12 -10.46 15.94 -22.42
C GLN A 12 -10.69 15.49 -23.88
N ASP A 13 -11.94 15.16 -24.23
CA ASP A 13 -12.31 14.70 -25.59
C ASP A 13 -12.45 15.87 -26.61
N CYS A 14 -12.39 17.11 -26.16
CA CYS A 14 -12.41 18.26 -27.02
C CYS A 14 -11.16 18.32 -27.93
N ILE A 15 -11.33 18.35 -29.24
CA ILE A 15 -10.23 18.38 -30.22
C ILE A 15 -9.67 19.77 -30.50
N GLU A 16 -10.16 20.79 -29.78
CA GLU A 16 -9.71 22.19 -29.90
C GLU A 16 -9.86 22.80 -31.32
N CYS A 17 -10.91 22.40 -32.02
CA CYS A 17 -11.15 22.84 -33.40
C CYS A 17 -11.53 24.32 -33.56
N GLY A 18 -11.78 25.06 -32.48
CA GLY A 18 -12.11 26.49 -32.49
C GLY A 18 -13.50 26.88 -33.05
N LEU A 19 -14.35 25.91 -33.38
CA LEU A 19 -15.71 26.19 -33.86
C LEU A 19 -16.56 26.89 -32.78
N CYS A 20 -16.33 26.58 -31.51
CA CYS A 20 -17.02 27.21 -30.40
C CYS A 20 -16.73 28.71 -30.29
N ASP A 21 -15.55 29.18 -30.70
CA ASP A 21 -15.20 30.61 -30.71
C ASP A 21 -15.96 31.38 -31.77
N ARG A 22 -16.22 30.74 -32.92
CA ARG A 22 -16.93 31.35 -34.05
C ARG A 22 -18.42 31.55 -33.80
N VAL A 23 -19.04 30.65 -33.02
CA VAL A 23 -20.49 30.70 -32.74
C VAL A 23 -20.81 31.37 -31.41
N CYS A 24 -19.79 31.79 -30.66
CA CYS A 24 -19.98 32.40 -29.36
C CYS A 24 -20.51 33.84 -29.50
N PRO A 25 -21.73 34.15 -29.04
CA PRO A 25 -22.30 35.49 -29.14
C PRO A 25 -21.57 36.52 -28.27
N SER A 26 -20.83 36.08 -27.30
CA SER A 26 -20.05 36.92 -26.37
C SER A 26 -18.59 37.11 -26.78
N GLU A 27 -18.19 36.61 -27.96
CA GLU A 27 -16.83 36.69 -28.51
C GLU A 27 -15.72 36.25 -27.54
N ILE A 28 -16.04 35.22 -26.68
CA ILE A 28 -15.10 34.65 -25.74
C ILE A 28 -14.28 33.60 -26.46
N ASN A 29 -12.94 33.66 -26.31
CA ASN A 29 -12.04 32.62 -26.80
C ASN A 29 -12.16 31.35 -25.93
N LEU A 30 -13.15 30.51 -26.24
CA LEU A 30 -13.46 29.29 -25.50
C LEU A 30 -12.38 28.20 -25.71
N SER A 31 -11.85 28.11 -26.94
CA SER A 31 -10.81 27.12 -27.26
C SER A 31 -9.55 27.30 -26.39
N ALA A 32 -9.09 28.54 -26.25
CA ALA A 32 -7.93 28.85 -25.39
C ALA A 32 -8.18 28.52 -23.91
N ARG A 33 -9.41 28.77 -23.43
CA ARG A 33 -9.81 28.43 -22.06
C ARG A 33 -9.87 26.92 -21.86
N PHE A 34 -10.36 26.17 -22.83
CA PHE A 34 -10.39 24.71 -22.75
C PHE A 34 -8.97 24.11 -22.78
N THR A 35 -8.09 24.61 -23.63
CA THR A 35 -6.68 24.20 -23.66
C THR A 35 -6.00 24.44 -22.31
N GLN A 36 -6.20 25.63 -21.73
CA GLN A 36 -5.67 25.95 -20.41
C GLN A 36 -6.25 25.03 -19.31
N ALA A 37 -7.55 24.78 -19.34
CA ALA A 37 -8.22 23.91 -18.39
C ALA A 37 -7.70 22.46 -18.48
N LYS A 38 -7.51 21.93 -19.68
CA LYS A 38 -6.92 20.60 -19.89
C LYS A 38 -5.51 20.50 -19.33
N ARG A 39 -4.67 21.50 -19.56
CA ARG A 39 -3.31 21.52 -19.03
C ARG A 39 -3.31 21.45 -17.50
N ILE A 40 -4.12 22.29 -16.85
CA ILE A 40 -4.23 22.30 -15.38
C ILE A 40 -4.79 20.96 -14.87
N ALA A 41 -5.79 20.39 -15.51
CA ALA A 41 -6.33 19.08 -15.15
C ALA A 41 -5.28 17.97 -15.29
N GLY A 42 -4.47 18.02 -16.34
CA GLY A 42 -3.37 17.09 -16.55
C GLY A 42 -2.30 17.20 -15.45
N GLU A 43 -1.89 18.41 -15.09
CA GLU A 43 -0.94 18.65 -14.00
C GLU A 43 -1.47 18.13 -12.66
N LEU A 44 -2.74 18.41 -12.34
CA LEU A 44 -3.37 17.91 -11.11
C LEU A 44 -3.46 16.39 -11.07
N SER A 45 -3.81 15.75 -12.17
CA SER A 45 -3.87 14.30 -12.27
C SER A 45 -2.50 13.64 -12.11
N ALA A 46 -1.44 14.24 -12.67
CA ALA A 46 -0.07 13.77 -12.52
C ALA A 46 0.41 13.84 -11.06
N VAL A 47 0.11 14.96 -10.38
CA VAL A 47 0.43 15.12 -8.94
C VAL A 47 -0.29 14.08 -8.10
N GLU A 48 -1.58 13.82 -8.38
CA GLU A 48 -2.33 12.83 -7.62
C GLU A 48 -1.82 11.40 -7.88
N ALA A 49 -1.48 11.08 -9.13
CA ALA A 49 -0.87 9.80 -9.47
C ALA A 49 0.47 9.59 -8.73
N GLU A 50 1.31 10.61 -8.65
CA GLU A 50 2.57 10.52 -7.90
C GLU A 50 2.34 10.35 -6.40
N LYS A 51 1.37 11.04 -5.81
CA LYS A 51 0.98 10.83 -4.40
C LYS A 51 0.57 9.37 -4.15
N GLN A 52 -0.22 8.78 -5.04
CA GLN A 52 -0.64 7.38 -4.92
C GLN A 52 0.55 6.42 -5.02
N ARG A 53 1.49 6.69 -5.94
CA ARG A 53 2.73 5.90 -6.06
C ARG A 53 3.57 5.95 -4.78
N ILE A 54 3.72 7.14 -4.18
CA ILE A 54 4.46 7.32 -2.93
C ILE A 54 3.78 6.56 -1.79
N LYS A 55 2.45 6.69 -1.64
CA LYS A 55 1.68 5.95 -0.64
C LYS A 55 1.83 4.44 -0.78
N ALA A 56 1.69 3.92 -1.99
CA ALA A 56 1.83 2.50 -2.26
C ALA A 56 3.25 1.98 -1.95
N ARG A 57 4.29 2.78 -2.23
CA ARG A 57 5.67 2.44 -1.88
C ARG A 57 5.89 2.42 -0.36
N TYR A 58 5.32 3.38 0.34
CA TYR A 58 5.38 3.43 1.81
C TYR A 58 4.66 2.24 2.44
N GLN A 59 3.45 1.92 1.99
CA GLN A 59 2.69 0.77 2.49
C GLN A 59 3.46 -0.54 2.31
N ARG A 60 4.00 -0.81 1.12
CA ARG A 60 4.84 -1.98 0.87
C ARG A 60 6.10 -2.03 1.75
N HIS A 61 6.66 -0.88 2.10
CA HIS A 61 7.78 -0.83 3.03
C HIS A 61 7.33 -1.24 4.44
N GLN A 62 6.22 -0.71 4.93
CA GLN A 62 5.66 -1.06 6.25
C GLN A 62 5.30 -2.55 6.32
N GLU A 63 4.65 -3.08 5.30
CA GLU A 63 4.32 -4.51 5.23
C GLU A 63 5.56 -5.40 5.34
N ARG A 64 6.65 -5.03 4.65
CA ARG A 64 7.92 -5.77 4.77
C ARG A 64 8.52 -5.71 6.17
N LEU A 65 8.48 -4.56 6.83
CA LEU A 65 8.97 -4.42 8.20
C LEU A 65 8.17 -5.30 9.17
N ILE A 66 6.85 -5.30 9.05
CA ILE A 66 5.96 -6.14 9.86
C ILE A 66 6.24 -7.63 9.59
N ALA A 67 6.39 -8.03 8.34
CA ALA A 67 6.71 -9.41 7.98
C ALA A 67 8.03 -9.88 8.60
N VAL A 68 9.08 -9.05 8.55
CA VAL A 68 10.37 -9.36 9.18
C VAL A 68 10.25 -9.51 10.70
N GLN A 69 9.47 -8.65 11.36
CA GLN A 69 9.22 -8.75 12.80
C GLN A 69 8.47 -10.03 13.15
N ASN A 70 7.41 -10.35 12.44
CA ASN A 70 6.63 -11.58 12.66
C ASN A 70 7.48 -12.83 12.45
N GLU A 71 8.30 -12.88 11.40
CA GLU A 71 9.24 -14.00 11.21
C GLU A 71 10.27 -14.13 12.34
N ALA A 72 10.75 -13.01 12.87
CA ALA A 72 11.70 -13.04 13.99
C ALA A 72 11.02 -13.56 15.27
N GLU A 73 9.79 -13.16 15.52
CA GLU A 73 9.00 -13.66 16.66
C GLU A 73 8.68 -15.14 16.52
N ASP A 74 8.26 -15.59 15.34
CA ASP A 74 8.03 -17.01 15.06
C ASP A 74 9.28 -17.87 15.27
N ARG A 75 10.44 -17.39 14.81
CA ARG A 75 11.72 -18.09 15.05
C ARG A 75 12.06 -18.17 16.53
N ARG A 76 11.80 -17.10 17.30
CA ARG A 76 12.00 -17.10 18.75
C ARG A 76 11.04 -18.07 19.44
N ALA A 77 9.77 -18.06 19.08
CA ALA A 77 8.77 -18.97 19.62
C ALA A 77 9.10 -20.44 19.34
N LYS A 78 9.50 -20.78 18.12
CA LYS A 78 9.96 -22.13 17.74
C LYS A 78 11.18 -22.58 18.53
N ARG A 79 12.17 -21.71 18.72
CA ARG A 79 13.36 -22.01 19.52
C ARG A 79 13.00 -22.26 20.99
N LEU A 80 12.10 -21.47 21.56
CA LEU A 80 11.62 -21.66 22.93
C LEU A 80 10.86 -22.98 23.08
N ALA A 81 9.95 -23.28 22.17
CA ALA A 81 9.21 -24.53 22.17
C ALA A 81 10.14 -25.75 22.08
N THR A 82 11.15 -25.71 21.20
CA THR A 82 12.14 -26.79 21.09
C THR A 82 12.94 -26.96 22.39
N ARG A 83 13.37 -25.87 23.02
CA ARG A 83 14.10 -25.94 24.32
C ARG A 83 13.24 -26.51 25.44
N LEU A 84 11.95 -26.11 25.49
CA LEU A 84 11.03 -26.65 26.51
C LEU A 84 10.79 -28.15 26.31
N ALA A 85 10.59 -28.58 25.05
CA ALA A 85 10.44 -30.00 24.73
C ALA A 85 11.68 -30.82 25.09
N GLN A 86 12.89 -30.31 24.82
CA GLN A 86 14.15 -30.98 25.23
C GLN A 86 14.29 -31.07 26.72
N ARG A 87 13.93 -30.04 27.48
CA ARG A 87 13.99 -30.02 28.93
C ARG A 87 13.02 -31.00 29.58
N SER A 88 11.80 -31.16 29.03
CA SER A 88 10.84 -32.15 29.53
C SER A 88 11.32 -33.59 29.33
N VAL A 89 11.96 -33.88 28.19
CA VAL A 89 12.55 -35.21 27.92
C VAL A 89 13.73 -35.50 28.85
N GLN A 90 14.60 -34.53 29.13
CA GLN A 90 15.72 -34.70 30.06
C GLN A 90 15.27 -34.86 31.51
N GLY A 91 14.22 -34.15 31.93
CA GLY A 91 13.64 -34.28 33.27
C GLY A 91 13.06 -35.67 33.54
N SER A 92 12.35 -36.25 32.56
CA SER A 92 11.79 -37.62 32.68
C SER A 92 12.88 -38.69 32.67
N ALA A 93 13.97 -38.50 31.94
CA ALA A 93 15.10 -39.44 31.95
C ALA A 93 15.87 -39.46 33.29
N GLN A 94 15.97 -38.33 33.98
CA GLN A 94 16.61 -38.24 35.28
C GLN A 94 15.79 -38.85 36.43
N GLN A 95 14.46 -38.82 36.34
CA GLN A 95 13.56 -39.45 37.30
C GLN A 95 13.58 -40.97 37.18
N ALA A 96 13.75 -41.52 35.99
CA ALA A 96 13.82 -42.98 35.77
C ALA A 96 15.09 -43.64 36.33
N THR A 97 16.15 -42.89 36.66
CA THR A 97 17.40 -43.42 37.22
C THR A 97 17.49 -43.29 38.73
N GLN A 98 16.47 -42.77 39.42
CA GLN A 98 16.46 -42.57 40.88
C GLN A 98 15.52 -43.50 41.65
N ASP A 99 15.14 -44.64 41.12
CA ASP A 99 14.39 -45.64 41.85
C ASP A 99 15.30 -46.80 42.25
N PRO A 100 16.00 -46.75 43.41
CA PRO A 100 16.87 -47.80 43.89
C PRO A 100 16.19 -48.63 44.99
N SER A 101 14.95 -49.08 44.72
CA SER A 101 14.29 -49.95 45.73
C SER A 101 13.53 -51.09 45.07
N ALA A 102 14.28 -52.03 44.50
CA ALA A 102 13.79 -53.35 44.23
C ALA A 102 14.89 -54.41 44.43
N ASP A 103 15.40 -54.45 45.64
CA ASP A 103 16.07 -55.66 46.04
C ASP A 103 15.94 -55.88 47.59
N ARG A 104 14.88 -56.62 47.93
CA ARG A 104 14.80 -57.54 49.08
C ARG A 104 13.58 -58.40 49.07
#